data_cf1aac7ae0acd301e3ee6a15d6e334eb
#
_entry.id   cf1aac7ae0acd301e3ee6a15d6e334eb
#
_cell.length_a   1.000
_cell.length_b   1.000
_cell.length_c   1.000
_cell.angle_alpha   90.00
_cell.angle_beta   90.00
_cell.angle_gamma   90.00
#
_symmetry.space_group_name_H-M   'P 1'
#
loop_
_entity.id
_entity.type
_entity.pdbx_description
1 polymer ?
#
loop_
_entity_poly.entity_id
_entity_poly.type
_entity_poly.pdbx_seq_one_letter_code
_entity_poly.pdbx_strand_id
1 'polypeptide(L)'
;MSSEHWGLITRNTIGSPVADLRDGPYGSFGVQGPSARPPYGRGSLGIEVADSTEKVDFGNEVDFYGDPVLGLKDVGFRVFQTGENVDAGGAENLPNIRFEIDPNVSLHSTDHYSTLVWVPDAVPTADTNRWSRFLDATSTGYWYLTGNETICTQAAECTFAQVKASLDDGGAAATILTAAVGKGRDNAWVGAVDGLRINRSIYDFEANGVHARRAH
;
A
#
# COMPACT_ATOMS: atom_id res chain seq x y z
N MET A 1 14.05 -12.17 9.70
CA MET A 1 14.24 -13.03 8.51
C MET A 1 14.08 -12.12 7.32
N SER A 2 14.95 -12.17 6.31
CA SER A 2 14.71 -11.46 5.06
C SER A 2 13.67 -12.25 4.28
N SER A 3 12.68 -11.58 3.69
CA SER A 3 11.75 -12.18 2.74
C SER A 3 12.29 -11.93 1.34
N GLU A 4 12.67 -12.97 0.63
CA GLU A 4 13.21 -12.89 -0.74
C GLU A 4 12.11 -12.71 -1.80
N HIS A 5 10.82 -12.69 -1.38
CA HIS A 5 9.69 -12.69 -2.29
C HIS A 5 9.11 -11.29 -2.58
N TRP A 6 9.71 -10.25 -2.02
CA TRP A 6 9.32 -8.86 -2.31
C TRP A 6 10.03 -8.32 -3.54
N GLY A 7 9.28 -7.68 -4.42
CA GLY A 7 9.83 -7.10 -5.64
C GLY A 7 8.79 -6.30 -6.44
N LEU A 8 9.25 -5.79 -7.57
CA LEU A 8 8.41 -5.09 -8.52
C LEU A 8 7.41 -6.08 -9.16
N ILE A 9 6.12 -5.78 -9.07
CA ILE A 9 5.07 -6.55 -9.74
C ILE A 9 4.93 -6.03 -11.17
N THR A 10 5.65 -6.66 -12.10
CA THR A 10 5.77 -6.14 -13.48
C THR A 10 4.45 -6.12 -14.25
N ARG A 11 3.54 -7.08 -14.00
CA ARG A 11 2.22 -7.08 -14.64
C ARG A 11 1.34 -5.90 -14.21
N ASN A 12 1.64 -5.28 -13.07
CA ASN A 12 0.93 -4.13 -12.53
C ASN A 12 1.66 -2.81 -12.79
N THR A 13 2.80 -2.84 -13.48
CA THR A 13 3.60 -1.66 -13.80
C THR A 13 3.19 -1.09 -15.15
N ILE A 14 2.92 0.21 -15.22
CA ILE A 14 2.52 0.94 -16.42
C ILE A 14 3.40 2.18 -16.54
N GLY A 15 3.96 2.41 -17.72
CA GLY A 15 4.90 3.51 -17.96
C GLY A 15 6.33 3.16 -17.54
N SER A 16 7.02 4.14 -17.00
CA SER A 16 8.40 4.01 -16.53
C SER A 16 8.58 4.49 -15.08
N PRO A 17 7.69 4.09 -14.16
CA PRO A 17 7.80 4.49 -12.76
C PRO A 17 8.99 3.81 -12.09
N VAL A 18 9.36 4.32 -10.92
CA VAL A 18 10.38 3.71 -10.06
C VAL A 18 9.74 3.13 -8.81
N ALA A 19 10.17 1.94 -8.41
CA ALA A 19 9.95 1.38 -7.07
C ALA A 19 11.20 0.58 -6.70
N ASP A 20 12.02 1.16 -5.82
CA ASP A 20 13.36 0.67 -5.53
C ASP A 20 13.67 0.71 -4.03
N LEU A 21 14.34 -0.32 -3.54
CA LEU A 21 14.87 -0.33 -2.17
C LEU A 21 16.14 0.51 -2.11
N ARG A 22 16.19 1.49 -1.21
CA ARG A 22 17.28 2.48 -1.12
C ARG A 22 17.65 2.81 0.32
N ASP A 23 18.86 3.34 0.50
CA ASP A 23 19.24 4.02 1.74
C ASP A 23 18.52 5.37 1.84
N GLY A 24 17.99 5.68 3.02
CA GLY A 24 17.28 6.94 3.32
C GLY A 24 15.93 7.07 2.61
N PRO A 25 15.29 8.25 2.75
CA PRO A 25 14.08 8.57 2.02
C PRO A 25 14.39 8.99 0.60
N TYR A 26 13.59 8.53 -0.35
CA TYR A 26 13.67 8.90 -1.76
C TYR A 26 12.98 10.25 -2.02
N GLY A 27 13.52 11.05 -2.95
CA GLY A 27 12.93 12.34 -3.33
C GLY A 27 13.13 13.47 -2.30
N SER A 28 13.99 13.29 -1.34
CA SER A 28 14.17 14.23 -0.23
C SER A 28 15.17 15.35 -0.49
N PHE A 29 15.16 15.97 -1.61
CA PHE A 29 16.11 17.03 -2.02
C PHE A 29 16.72 17.83 -0.85
N GLY A 30 17.88 17.39 -0.34
CA GLY A 30 18.60 18.05 0.74
C GLY A 30 17.98 17.95 2.12
N VAL A 31 16.87 17.25 2.32
CA VAL A 31 16.32 17.00 3.66
C VAL A 31 17.24 16.06 4.41
N GLN A 32 17.73 16.52 5.56
CA GLN A 32 18.67 15.79 6.40
C GLN A 32 18.24 15.87 7.87
N GLY A 33 18.93 15.09 8.71
CA GLY A 33 18.72 15.09 10.14
C GLY A 33 17.69 14.06 10.62
N PRO A 34 17.26 14.14 11.87
CA PRO A 34 16.41 13.13 12.49
C PRO A 34 15.08 12.91 11.79
N SER A 35 14.53 13.97 11.19
CA SER A 35 13.23 13.91 10.49
C SER A 35 13.26 13.08 9.21
N ALA A 36 14.42 12.98 8.56
CA ALA A 36 14.63 12.20 7.35
C ALA A 36 15.02 10.75 7.63
N ARG A 37 15.36 10.41 8.88
CA ARG A 37 15.76 9.05 9.23
C ARG A 37 14.57 8.09 9.09
N PRO A 38 14.69 6.99 8.34
CA PRO A 38 13.66 5.98 8.25
C PRO A 38 13.23 5.46 9.64
N PRO A 39 11.96 5.12 9.81
CA PRO A 39 11.43 4.66 11.11
C PRO A 39 12.00 3.31 11.54
N TYR A 40 12.44 2.51 10.59
CA TYR A 40 13.09 1.23 10.81
C TYR A 40 14.40 1.21 10.00
N GLY A 41 15.49 0.70 10.57
CA GLY A 41 16.74 0.54 9.87
C GLY A 41 17.35 1.84 9.31
N ARG A 42 17.77 1.79 8.04
CA ARG A 42 18.42 2.90 7.31
C ARG A 42 17.82 3.12 5.93
N GLY A 43 17.11 2.13 5.41
CA GLY A 43 16.54 2.10 4.07
C GLY A 43 15.06 2.42 4.04
N SER A 44 14.54 2.45 2.84
CA SER A 44 13.11 2.59 2.55
C SER A 44 12.80 2.14 1.12
N LEU A 45 11.52 1.93 0.82
CA LEU A 45 11.02 1.75 -0.54
C LEU A 45 10.80 3.14 -1.17
N GLY A 46 11.67 3.53 -2.10
CA GLY A 46 11.49 4.73 -2.91
C GLY A 46 10.48 4.47 -4.02
N ILE A 47 9.52 5.37 -4.19
CA ILE A 47 8.51 5.31 -5.25
C ILE A 47 8.49 6.64 -6.00
N GLU A 48 8.47 6.56 -7.34
CA GLU A 48 8.27 7.70 -8.23
C GLU A 48 7.31 7.32 -9.36
N VAL A 49 6.28 8.13 -9.55
CA VAL A 49 5.40 8.14 -10.72
C VAL A 49 5.36 9.57 -11.26
N ALA A 50 5.59 9.73 -12.56
CA ALA A 50 5.76 11.04 -13.17
C ALA A 50 4.43 11.75 -13.43
N ASP A 51 3.36 10.99 -13.65
CA ASP A 51 2.03 11.55 -13.95
C ASP A 51 0.90 10.54 -13.69
N SER A 52 -0.33 10.93 -14.01
CA SER A 52 -1.55 10.14 -13.82
C SER A 52 -1.67 8.92 -14.74
N THR A 53 -0.78 8.73 -15.69
CA THR A 53 -0.79 7.56 -16.60
C THR A 53 0.09 6.43 -16.09
N GLU A 54 1.02 6.72 -15.21
CA GLU A 54 1.93 5.74 -14.65
C GLU A 54 1.37 5.02 -13.42
N LYS A 55 1.82 3.81 -13.24
CA LYS A 55 1.48 2.95 -12.10
C LYS A 55 2.63 2.02 -11.75
N VAL A 56 2.85 1.82 -10.46
CA VAL A 56 3.76 0.80 -9.94
C VAL A 56 3.19 0.13 -8.70
N ASP A 57 3.44 -1.18 -8.58
CA ASP A 57 3.25 -1.95 -7.35
C ASP A 57 4.55 -2.69 -6.98
N PHE A 58 4.98 -2.53 -5.74
CA PHE A 58 6.04 -3.31 -5.12
C PHE A 58 5.41 -4.23 -4.07
N GLY A 59 5.55 -5.53 -4.24
CA GLY A 59 4.77 -6.47 -3.45
C GLY A 59 5.36 -7.87 -3.36
N ASN A 60 4.57 -8.74 -2.76
CA ASN A 60 4.89 -10.14 -2.49
C ASN A 60 3.73 -11.04 -2.95
N GLU A 61 4.03 -11.93 -3.88
CA GLU A 61 3.07 -12.83 -4.54
C GLU A 61 3.12 -14.25 -3.95
N VAL A 62 3.90 -14.48 -2.90
CA VAL A 62 4.18 -15.82 -2.37
C VAL A 62 3.74 -15.98 -0.93
N ASP A 63 4.21 -15.10 -0.03
CA ASP A 63 4.09 -15.31 1.42
C ASP A 63 2.65 -15.14 1.94
N PHE A 64 1.79 -14.46 1.20
CA PHE A 64 0.38 -14.18 1.56
C PHE A 64 -0.62 -15.05 0.79
N TYR A 65 -0.13 -15.81 -0.19
CA TYR A 65 -1.01 -16.57 -1.07
C TYR A 65 -1.86 -17.57 -0.29
N GLY A 66 -3.19 -17.42 -0.42
CA GLY A 66 -4.17 -18.26 0.25
C GLY A 66 -4.54 -17.80 1.67
N ASP A 67 -3.90 -16.77 2.21
CA ASP A 67 -4.29 -16.21 3.50
C ASP A 67 -5.71 -15.60 3.42
N PRO A 68 -6.55 -15.77 4.46
CA PRO A 68 -7.91 -15.24 4.43
C PRO A 68 -7.91 -13.70 4.55
N VAL A 69 -8.62 -13.01 3.66
CA VAL A 69 -8.80 -11.54 3.71
C VAL A 69 -9.44 -11.12 5.04
N LEU A 70 -10.40 -11.89 5.54
CA LEU A 70 -11.03 -11.61 6.84
C LEU A 70 -10.07 -11.72 8.02
N GLY A 71 -8.90 -12.36 7.83
CA GLY A 71 -7.80 -12.44 8.78
C GLY A 71 -6.98 -11.16 8.93
N LEU A 72 -7.14 -10.18 8.03
CA LEU A 72 -6.49 -8.87 8.14
C LEU A 72 -7.05 -8.09 9.34
N LYS A 73 -6.16 -7.58 10.20
CA LYS A 73 -6.53 -6.85 11.44
C LYS A 73 -5.77 -5.55 11.61
N ASP A 74 -4.51 -5.54 11.26
CA ASP A 74 -3.60 -4.42 11.40
C ASP A 74 -2.91 -4.23 10.05
N VAL A 75 -3.19 -3.14 9.36
CA VAL A 75 -2.63 -2.81 8.05
C VAL A 75 -2.28 -1.34 8.02
N GLY A 76 -1.10 -0.98 7.52
CA GLY A 76 -0.68 0.41 7.41
C GLY A 76 0.81 0.52 7.15
N PHE A 77 1.30 1.74 7.01
CA PHE A 77 2.71 2.05 6.80
C PHE A 77 3.09 3.43 7.34
N ARG A 78 4.33 3.79 7.16
CA ARG A 78 4.82 5.17 7.30
C ARG A 78 5.29 5.67 5.95
N VAL A 79 5.10 6.98 5.69
CA VAL A 79 5.45 7.62 4.43
C VAL A 79 6.32 8.83 4.66
N PHE A 80 7.25 9.07 3.74
CA PHE A 80 8.02 10.30 3.61
C PHE A 80 7.69 10.93 2.27
N GLN A 81 7.37 12.22 2.27
CA GLN A 81 7.12 12.99 1.06
C GLN A 81 7.61 14.42 1.20
N THR A 82 7.73 15.10 0.07
CA THR A 82 8.06 16.52 -0.03
C THR A 82 6.85 17.35 -0.45
N GLY A 83 6.95 18.68 -0.42
CA GLY A 83 5.81 19.57 -0.64
C GLY A 83 5.22 19.49 -2.04
N GLU A 84 6.03 19.15 -3.06
CA GLU A 84 5.58 19.02 -4.44
C GLU A 84 4.47 17.98 -4.63
N ASN A 85 4.41 16.94 -3.82
CA ASN A 85 3.35 15.94 -3.90
C ASN A 85 1.99 16.51 -3.48
N VAL A 86 2.00 17.39 -2.48
CA VAL A 86 0.79 18.07 -2.01
C VAL A 86 0.27 19.03 -3.07
N ASP A 87 1.17 19.72 -3.75
CA ASP A 87 0.83 20.65 -4.86
C ASP A 87 0.28 19.87 -6.07
N ALA A 88 0.74 18.63 -6.30
CA ALA A 88 0.31 17.81 -7.42
C ALA A 88 -1.07 17.17 -7.25
N GLY A 89 -1.49 16.87 -6.03
CA GLY A 89 -2.74 16.13 -5.80
C GLY A 89 -3.35 16.30 -4.42
N GLY A 90 -2.86 17.27 -3.64
CA GLY A 90 -3.33 17.52 -2.29
C GLY A 90 -2.79 16.51 -1.27
N ALA A 91 -3.32 16.62 -0.06
CA ALA A 91 -2.86 15.84 1.10
C ALA A 91 -3.19 14.33 0.99
N GLU A 92 -4.12 13.98 0.13
CA GLU A 92 -4.54 12.59 -0.15
C GLU A 92 -3.65 11.90 -1.17
N ASN A 93 -2.76 12.63 -1.83
CA ASN A 93 -1.86 12.09 -2.84
C ASN A 93 -0.72 11.29 -2.20
N LEU A 94 -1.04 10.09 -1.74
CA LEU A 94 -0.15 9.15 -1.07
C LEU A 94 -0.16 7.78 -1.78
N PRO A 95 0.84 6.92 -1.52
CA PRO A 95 0.78 5.53 -1.98
C PRO A 95 -0.41 4.78 -1.39
N ASN A 96 -0.82 3.73 -2.09
CA ASN A 96 -1.91 2.84 -1.72
C ASN A 96 -1.36 1.53 -1.11
N ILE A 97 -2.15 0.88 -0.26
CA ILE A 97 -1.96 -0.54 0.06
C ILE A 97 -2.92 -1.32 -0.83
N ARG A 98 -2.43 -2.41 -1.42
CA ARG A 98 -3.18 -3.23 -2.36
C ARG A 98 -3.04 -4.70 -2.01
N PHE A 99 -4.17 -5.39 -1.99
CA PHE A 99 -4.23 -6.85 -1.95
C PHE A 99 -4.94 -7.32 -3.20
N GLU A 100 -4.25 -8.04 -4.07
CA GLU A 100 -4.96 -8.83 -5.07
C GLU A 100 -5.60 -10.01 -4.35
N ILE A 101 -6.85 -10.28 -4.61
CA ILE A 101 -7.64 -11.28 -3.92
C ILE A 101 -8.46 -12.14 -4.88
N ASP A 102 -8.73 -13.36 -4.48
CA ASP A 102 -9.89 -14.11 -4.96
C ASP A 102 -11.04 -13.81 -3.99
N PRO A 103 -12.05 -13.03 -4.40
CA PRO A 103 -13.14 -12.64 -3.51
C PRO A 103 -14.03 -13.82 -3.10
N ASN A 104 -14.13 -14.86 -3.92
CA ASN A 104 -14.92 -16.10 -3.68
C ASN A 104 -16.34 -15.85 -3.17
N VAL A 105 -16.95 -14.72 -3.53
CA VAL A 105 -18.25 -14.34 -2.98
C VAL A 105 -19.35 -14.43 -4.02
N SER A 106 -20.48 -15.01 -3.62
CA SER A 106 -21.64 -15.18 -4.47
C SER A 106 -22.39 -13.88 -4.74
N LEU A 107 -22.18 -12.86 -3.91
CA LEU A 107 -22.87 -11.56 -4.02
C LEU A 107 -22.14 -10.54 -4.89
N HIS A 108 -20.84 -10.74 -5.18
CA HIS A 108 -20.04 -9.76 -5.89
C HIS A 108 -19.92 -10.10 -7.37
N SER A 109 -19.14 -11.07 -7.71
CA SER A 109 -18.83 -11.40 -9.10
C SER A 109 -18.59 -12.89 -9.24
N THR A 110 -18.74 -13.40 -10.46
CA THR A 110 -18.28 -14.76 -10.81
C THR A 110 -16.80 -14.78 -11.13
N ASP A 111 -16.15 -13.63 -11.13
CA ASP A 111 -14.72 -13.50 -11.36
C ASP A 111 -13.96 -13.90 -10.09
N HIS A 112 -12.91 -14.69 -10.27
CA HIS A 112 -12.03 -15.13 -9.18
C HIS A 112 -10.87 -14.15 -8.96
N TYR A 113 -11.07 -12.85 -9.25
CA TYR A 113 -10.04 -11.83 -9.12
C TYR A 113 -10.64 -10.45 -8.87
N SER A 114 -10.12 -9.80 -7.84
CA SER A 114 -10.33 -8.39 -7.56
C SER A 114 -9.07 -7.82 -6.90
N THR A 115 -8.92 -6.51 -6.89
CA THR A 115 -7.92 -5.85 -6.03
C THR A 115 -8.64 -5.05 -4.96
N LEU A 116 -8.36 -5.37 -3.72
CA LEU A 116 -8.74 -4.59 -2.55
C LEU A 116 -7.72 -3.47 -2.37
N VAL A 117 -8.14 -2.23 -2.55
CA VAL A 117 -7.27 -1.04 -2.54
C VAL A 117 -7.64 -0.14 -1.37
N TRP A 118 -6.63 0.22 -0.57
CA TRP A 118 -6.75 1.29 0.41
C TRP A 118 -6.36 2.63 -0.21
N VAL A 119 -7.24 3.62 -0.07
CA VAL A 119 -7.00 5.01 -0.44
C VAL A 119 -6.82 5.81 0.85
N PRO A 120 -5.67 6.46 1.05
CA PRO A 120 -5.46 7.27 2.23
C PRO A 120 -6.42 8.47 2.25
N ASP A 121 -6.93 8.80 3.43
CA ASP A 121 -7.69 10.02 3.66
C ASP A 121 -6.72 11.19 3.89
N ALA A 122 -7.18 12.40 3.60
CA ALA A 122 -6.46 13.66 3.86
C ALA A 122 -6.11 13.88 5.34
N VAL A 123 -6.66 13.09 6.25
CA VAL A 123 -6.47 13.29 7.69
C VAL A 123 -5.85 12.05 8.35
N PRO A 124 -4.78 12.23 9.07
CA PRO A 124 -3.95 13.41 9.15
C PRO A 124 -3.05 13.52 7.92
N THR A 125 -2.97 14.68 7.34
CA THR A 125 -2.03 14.97 6.25
C THR A 125 -0.67 14.38 6.58
N ALA A 126 -0.12 13.58 5.66
CA ALA A 126 1.25 13.14 5.83
C ALA A 126 2.15 14.38 5.86
N ASP A 127 2.87 14.54 6.94
CA ASP A 127 3.77 15.68 7.09
C ASP A 127 4.79 15.69 5.94
N THR A 128 5.10 16.86 5.41
CA THR A 128 6.15 17.01 4.40
C THR A 128 7.53 17.14 5.04
N ASN A 129 8.56 16.64 4.34
CA ASN A 129 9.97 16.69 4.74
C ASN A 129 10.29 15.96 6.06
N ARG A 130 9.45 15.01 6.41
CA ARG A 130 9.65 14.11 7.55
C ARG A 130 8.82 12.85 7.38
N TRP A 131 9.19 11.81 8.11
CA TRP A 131 8.39 10.59 8.18
C TRP A 131 7.08 10.85 8.93
N SER A 132 6.00 10.33 8.38
CA SER A 132 4.69 10.37 9.01
C SER A 132 4.65 9.55 10.30
N ARG A 133 3.61 9.75 11.09
CA ARG A 133 3.15 8.74 12.03
C ARG A 133 2.73 7.49 11.25
N PHE A 134 2.49 6.40 11.97
CA PHE A 134 1.87 5.22 11.35
C PHE A 134 0.49 5.59 10.79
N LEU A 135 0.30 5.35 9.51
CA LEU A 135 -0.96 5.54 8.81
C LEU A 135 -1.72 4.21 8.88
N ASP A 136 -2.69 4.16 9.77
CA ASP A 136 -3.47 2.95 10.03
C ASP A 136 -4.63 2.84 9.03
N ALA A 137 -4.46 2.00 8.03
CA ALA A 137 -5.44 1.75 6.98
C ALA A 137 -6.71 1.03 7.46
N THR A 138 -6.71 0.52 8.69
CA THR A 138 -7.90 -0.14 9.27
C THR A 138 -8.85 0.84 9.94
N SER A 139 -8.38 2.04 10.27
CA SER A 139 -9.14 3.09 10.96
C SER A 139 -9.19 4.43 10.22
N THR A 140 -8.39 4.60 9.16
CA THR A 140 -8.34 5.82 8.33
C THR A 140 -8.44 5.48 6.86
N GLY A 141 -8.81 6.48 6.04
CA GLY A 141 -9.00 6.30 4.60
C GLY A 141 -10.14 5.37 4.27
N TYR A 142 -10.18 4.96 3.04
CA TYR A 142 -11.26 4.15 2.49
C TYR A 142 -10.71 2.98 1.68
N TRP A 143 -11.55 1.98 1.51
CA TRP A 143 -11.23 0.77 0.76
C TRP A 143 -12.21 0.58 -0.39
N TYR A 144 -11.73 0.12 -1.52
CA TYR A 144 -12.58 -0.29 -2.62
C TYR A 144 -12.09 -1.59 -3.28
N LEU A 145 -12.99 -2.24 -3.98
CA LEU A 145 -12.75 -3.41 -4.80
C LEU A 145 -12.77 -3.02 -6.29
N THR A 146 -11.83 -3.54 -7.05
CA THR A 146 -11.74 -3.33 -8.50
C THR A 146 -12.53 -4.40 -9.29
N GLY A 147 -12.59 -4.24 -10.61
CA GLY A 147 -13.24 -5.21 -11.49
C GLY A 147 -14.75 -5.03 -11.56
N ASN A 148 -15.48 -6.14 -11.59
CA ASN A 148 -16.93 -6.17 -11.74
C ASN A 148 -17.69 -6.15 -10.40
N GLU A 149 -17.01 -5.79 -9.33
CA GLU A 149 -17.62 -5.72 -8.00
C GLU A 149 -18.74 -4.66 -7.94
N THR A 150 -19.80 -4.97 -7.22
CA THR A 150 -20.99 -4.10 -7.11
C THR A 150 -21.10 -3.42 -5.75
N ILE A 151 -20.31 -3.85 -4.78
CA ILE A 151 -20.24 -3.30 -3.41
C ILE A 151 -18.82 -2.81 -3.17
N CYS A 152 -18.68 -1.71 -2.42
CA CYS A 152 -17.40 -1.09 -2.15
C CYS A 152 -16.59 -0.80 -3.41
N THR A 153 -17.25 -0.22 -4.41
CA THR A 153 -16.60 0.17 -5.68
C THR A 153 -15.76 1.43 -5.50
N GLN A 154 -14.91 1.75 -6.46
CA GLN A 154 -14.16 3.01 -6.46
C GLN A 154 -15.07 4.27 -6.45
N ALA A 155 -16.30 4.17 -6.94
CA ALA A 155 -17.27 5.27 -6.88
C ALA A 155 -18.08 5.32 -5.58
N ALA A 156 -18.01 4.26 -4.76
CA ALA A 156 -18.72 4.11 -3.49
C ALA A 156 -17.83 3.34 -2.51
N GLU A 157 -16.78 4.00 -2.07
CA GLU A 157 -15.76 3.43 -1.19
C GLU A 157 -16.30 3.09 0.19
N CYS A 158 -15.68 2.17 0.86
CA CYS A 158 -16.07 1.61 2.14
C CYS A 158 -15.02 1.83 3.23
N THR A 159 -15.45 1.80 4.48
CA THR A 159 -14.53 1.61 5.60
C THR A 159 -13.97 0.19 5.58
N PHE A 160 -12.85 -0.04 6.30
CA PHE A 160 -12.27 -1.38 6.42
C PHE A 160 -13.27 -2.42 6.96
N ALA A 161 -14.08 -2.03 7.93
CA ALA A 161 -15.10 -2.93 8.49
C ALA A 161 -16.21 -3.27 7.47
N GLN A 162 -16.64 -2.29 6.67
CA GLN A 162 -17.66 -2.50 5.65
C GLN A 162 -17.17 -3.41 4.52
N VAL A 163 -15.96 -3.19 4.00
CA VAL A 163 -15.41 -4.04 2.93
C VAL A 163 -15.18 -5.48 3.43
N LYS A 164 -14.77 -5.67 4.67
CA LYS A 164 -14.69 -7.02 5.26
C LYS A 164 -16.07 -7.67 5.39
N ALA A 165 -17.06 -6.91 5.84
CA ALA A 165 -18.44 -7.44 5.94
C ALA A 165 -19.01 -7.80 4.57
N SER A 166 -18.68 -7.06 3.52
CA SER A 166 -19.12 -7.39 2.15
C SER A 166 -18.46 -8.66 1.59
N LEU A 167 -17.27 -9.01 2.07
CA LEU A 167 -16.56 -10.23 1.70
C LEU A 167 -16.90 -11.44 2.58
N ASP A 168 -17.68 -11.25 3.66
CA ASP A 168 -18.15 -12.29 4.59
C ASP A 168 -19.63 -12.60 4.29
N ASP A 169 -19.89 -13.14 3.12
CA ASP A 169 -21.24 -13.41 2.62
C ASP A 169 -21.77 -14.83 2.95
N GLY A 170 -21.00 -15.60 3.73
CA GLY A 170 -21.31 -16.98 4.10
C GLY A 170 -20.93 -18.02 3.04
N GLY A 171 -20.30 -17.59 1.95
CA GLY A 171 -19.71 -18.45 0.92
C GLY A 171 -18.30 -18.94 1.24
N ALA A 172 -17.54 -19.28 0.21
CA ALA A 172 -16.11 -19.58 0.35
C ALA A 172 -15.35 -18.34 0.81
N ALA A 173 -14.33 -18.53 1.64
CA ALA A 173 -13.57 -17.41 2.18
C ALA A 173 -12.80 -16.66 1.08
N ALA A 174 -12.86 -15.33 1.08
CA ALA A 174 -11.99 -14.50 0.26
C ALA A 174 -10.52 -14.69 0.66
N THR A 175 -9.64 -14.91 -0.33
CA THR A 175 -8.23 -15.19 -0.10
C THR A 175 -7.31 -14.18 -0.78
N ILE A 176 -6.17 -13.91 -0.16
CA ILE A 176 -5.12 -13.02 -0.69
C ILE A 176 -4.30 -13.79 -1.74
N LEU A 177 -4.03 -13.14 -2.86
CA LEU A 177 -3.11 -13.59 -3.89
C LEU A 177 -1.78 -12.84 -3.81
N THR A 178 -1.84 -11.53 -3.51
CA THR A 178 -0.68 -10.63 -3.48
C THR A 178 -0.90 -9.56 -2.43
N ALA A 179 0.17 -9.14 -1.75
CA ALA A 179 0.18 -7.94 -0.92
C ALA A 179 1.19 -6.95 -1.48
N ALA A 180 0.82 -5.67 -1.64
CA ALA A 180 1.67 -4.67 -2.25
C ALA A 180 1.48 -3.27 -1.66
N VAL A 181 2.51 -2.44 -1.84
CA VAL A 181 2.43 -0.98 -1.78
C VAL A 181 2.58 -0.46 -3.20
N GLY A 182 1.74 0.47 -3.61
CA GLY A 182 1.76 0.99 -4.96
C GLY A 182 1.34 2.44 -5.07
N LYS A 183 1.55 3.03 -6.25
CA LYS A 183 1.12 4.38 -6.58
C LYS A 183 0.67 4.44 -8.04
N GLY A 184 -0.24 5.37 -8.31
CA GLY A 184 -0.75 5.67 -9.65
C GLY A 184 -2.12 5.01 -9.84
N ARG A 185 -2.72 5.45 -10.77
CA ARG A 185 -2.93 6.28 -11.93
C ARG A 185 -3.83 7.47 -11.54
N ASP A 186 -3.34 8.30 -10.67
CA ASP A 186 -4.04 9.48 -10.13
C ASP A 186 -3.22 10.75 -10.33
N ASN A 187 -2.10 10.92 -9.65
CA ASN A 187 -1.25 12.08 -9.72
C ASN A 187 0.23 11.70 -9.66
N ALA A 188 1.10 12.59 -10.13
CA ALA A 188 2.53 12.47 -9.89
C ALA A 188 2.85 12.36 -8.41
N TRP A 189 3.83 11.55 -8.07
CA TRP A 189 4.29 11.39 -6.70
C TRP A 189 5.73 10.92 -6.64
N VAL A 190 6.50 11.47 -5.70
CA VAL A 190 7.84 11.04 -5.38
C VAL A 190 8.03 11.01 -3.87
N GLY A 191 8.52 9.90 -3.34
CA GLY A 191 8.75 9.77 -1.91
C GLY A 191 9.17 8.37 -1.52
N ALA A 192 8.92 8.03 -0.26
CA ALA A 192 9.32 6.75 0.29
C ALA A 192 8.27 6.18 1.25
N VAL A 193 8.26 4.85 1.33
CA VAL A 193 7.44 4.09 2.29
C VAL A 193 8.35 3.19 3.11
N ASP A 194 8.03 3.03 4.39
CA ASP A 194 8.70 2.08 5.26
C ASP A 194 7.76 1.56 6.35
N GLY A 195 8.11 0.40 6.93
CA GLY A 195 7.37 -0.21 8.01
C GLY A 195 5.96 -0.62 7.63
N LEU A 196 5.78 -1.21 6.44
CA LEU A 196 4.51 -1.81 6.05
C LEU A 196 4.11 -2.86 7.10
N ARG A 197 3.01 -2.63 7.78
CA ARG A 197 2.46 -3.58 8.74
C ARG A 197 1.33 -4.37 8.10
N ILE A 198 1.41 -5.68 8.21
CA ILE A 198 0.33 -6.61 7.92
C ILE A 198 0.20 -7.54 9.12
N ASN A 199 -0.85 -7.36 9.90
CA ASN A 199 -1.09 -8.08 11.14
C ASN A 199 0.07 -7.96 12.14
N ARG A 200 0.72 -9.09 12.45
CA ARG A 200 1.81 -9.16 13.43
C ARG A 200 3.19 -8.92 12.83
N SER A 201 3.27 -8.68 11.53
CA SER A 201 4.53 -8.48 10.83
C SER A 201 4.68 -7.02 10.40
N ILE A 202 5.88 -6.48 10.62
CA ILE A 202 6.32 -5.20 10.07
C ILE A 202 7.40 -5.53 9.04
N TYR A 203 7.22 -5.05 7.82
CA TYR A 203 8.16 -5.18 6.72
C TYR A 203 8.99 -3.90 6.63
N ASP A 204 10.24 -4.03 6.99
CA ASP A 204 11.27 -2.99 6.99
C ASP A 204 11.99 -3.05 5.64
N PHE A 205 11.86 -2.00 4.86
CA PHE A 205 12.40 -1.91 3.51
C PHE A 205 13.84 -1.37 3.53
N GLU A 206 14.80 -2.25 3.32
CA GLU A 206 16.22 -1.91 3.34
C GLU A 206 16.86 -2.09 1.95
N ALA A 207 17.91 -1.36 1.66
CA ALA A 207 18.62 -1.45 0.37
C ALA A 207 19.10 -2.88 0.02
N ASN A 208 19.26 -3.74 1.01
CA ASN A 208 19.67 -5.13 0.85
C ASN A 208 18.52 -6.14 0.90
N GLY A 209 17.28 -5.68 0.89
CA GLY A 209 16.08 -6.52 0.90
C GLY A 209 15.05 -6.12 1.93
N VAL A 210 13.94 -6.83 1.96
CA VAL A 210 12.85 -6.59 2.91
C VAL A 210 13.00 -7.48 4.14
N HIS A 211 13.00 -6.89 5.33
CA HIS A 211 13.21 -7.58 6.58
C HIS A 211 11.92 -7.63 7.41
N ALA A 212 11.37 -8.83 7.59
CA ALA A 212 10.20 -9.02 8.45
C ALA A 212 10.58 -8.95 9.93
N ARG A 213 9.88 -8.10 10.67
CA ARG A 213 9.99 -7.94 12.12
C ARG A 213 8.62 -8.22 12.76
N ARG A 214 8.61 -8.70 13.99
CA ARG A 214 7.37 -8.87 14.74
C ARG A 214 6.91 -7.53 15.32
N ALA A 215 5.66 -7.17 15.10
CA ALA A 215 5.02 -6.06 15.82
C ALA A 215 4.85 -6.41 17.30
N HIS A 216 5.14 -5.47 18.17
CA HIS A 216 4.98 -5.59 19.62
C HIS A 216 3.66 -4.99 20.06
#